data_51f575368678584b9ea8056a9dce13db
#
_entry.id   51f575368678584b9ea8056a9dce13db
#
_cell.length_a   1.000
_cell.length_b   1.000
_cell.length_c   1.000
_cell.angle_alpha   90.00
_cell.angle_beta   90.00
_cell.angle_gamma   90.00
#
_symmetry.space_group_name_H-M   'P 1'
#
loop_
_entity.id
_entity.type
_entity.pdbx_description
1 polymer ?
#
loop_
_entity_poly.entity_id
_entity_poly.type
_entity_poly.pdbx_seq_one_letter_code
_entity_poly.pdbx_strand_id
1 'polypeptide(L)'
;MTPQHHLPADIERTSMGIITAELAARGLAVSPENAAVVKRVIHTTADFDYAENLRFTPGAAAAGVAAMRAGAVVITDTNMAMAGITKPGLAKLGGQALCFMADPAVAAAAKAAGSTRAAAAMHRAAREYPGAVLAVGNAPTALLTIADEIESGLRPALVIAVPVGFVNVVESKERLFAVCTQYGVPAIAAMGRKGGSNVAAAICNALVYSAAEMLDPAARGWQ
;
A
#
# COMPACT_ATOMS: atom_id res chain seq x y z
N MET A 1 -8.76 33.80 12.69
CA MET A 1 -9.53 32.59 13.08
C MET A 1 -8.66 31.77 14.01
N THR A 2 -9.13 31.46 15.21
CA THR A 2 -8.41 30.57 16.13
C THR A 2 -8.64 29.13 15.68
N PRO A 3 -7.61 28.28 15.54
CA PRO A 3 -7.80 26.87 15.22
C PRO A 3 -8.69 26.20 16.26
N GLN A 4 -9.70 25.41 15.81
CA GLN A 4 -10.68 24.79 16.71
C GLN A 4 -10.16 23.50 17.36
N HIS A 5 -9.11 22.90 16.82
CA HIS A 5 -8.56 21.62 17.28
C HIS A 5 -7.04 21.74 17.46
N HIS A 6 -6.54 21.33 18.62
CA HIS A 6 -5.11 21.41 18.96
C HIS A 6 -4.51 20.03 19.26
N LEU A 7 -5.36 19.05 19.65
CA LEU A 7 -4.89 17.69 19.96
C LEU A 7 -4.85 16.84 18.69
N PRO A 8 -3.75 16.11 18.43
CA PRO A 8 -3.58 15.30 17.21
C PRO A 8 -4.71 14.28 16.98
N ALA A 9 -5.22 13.68 18.07
CA ALA A 9 -6.31 12.71 17.99
C ALA A 9 -7.62 13.36 17.50
N ASP A 10 -7.94 14.57 17.96
CA ASP A 10 -9.14 15.28 17.57
C ASP A 10 -9.06 15.78 16.13
N ILE A 11 -7.88 16.24 15.72
CA ILE A 11 -7.63 16.66 14.34
C ILE A 11 -7.89 15.50 13.38
N GLU A 12 -7.35 14.30 13.66
CA GLU A 12 -7.54 13.15 12.79
C GLU A 12 -9.00 12.66 12.80
N ARG A 13 -9.66 12.57 13.96
CA ARG A 13 -11.08 12.19 14.05
C ARG A 13 -11.95 13.15 13.25
N THR A 14 -11.72 14.46 13.41
CA THR A 14 -12.46 15.50 12.66
C THR A 14 -12.22 15.34 11.16
N SER A 15 -10.98 15.16 10.73
CA SER A 15 -10.63 14.92 9.33
C SER A 15 -11.34 13.69 8.76
N MET A 16 -11.36 12.57 9.48
CA MET A 16 -12.08 11.36 9.05
C MET A 16 -13.60 11.56 9.00
N GLY A 17 -14.15 12.37 9.89
CA GLY A 17 -15.55 12.79 9.87
C GLY A 17 -15.89 13.62 8.63
N ILE A 18 -15.06 14.62 8.32
CA ILE A 18 -15.19 15.47 7.11
C ILE A 18 -15.13 14.61 5.86
N ILE A 19 -14.14 13.73 5.74
CA ILE A 19 -14.00 12.81 4.58
C ILE A 19 -15.26 11.95 4.42
N THR A 20 -15.80 11.42 5.53
CA THR A 20 -17.02 10.61 5.49
C THR A 20 -18.23 11.39 5.01
N ALA A 21 -18.42 12.61 5.51
CA ALA A 21 -19.52 13.48 5.10
C ALA A 21 -19.40 13.92 3.64
N GLU A 22 -18.18 14.22 3.19
CA GLU A 22 -17.92 14.66 1.81
C GLU A 22 -18.07 13.52 0.79
N LEU A 23 -17.65 12.29 1.12
CA LEU A 23 -17.93 11.10 0.32
C LEU A 23 -19.45 10.93 0.11
N ALA A 24 -20.23 11.03 1.18
CA ALA A 24 -21.69 10.93 1.11
C ALA A 24 -22.30 12.07 0.26
N ALA A 25 -21.85 13.33 0.48
CA ALA A 25 -22.35 14.49 -0.27
C ALA A 25 -22.03 14.41 -1.77
N ARG A 26 -20.93 13.77 -2.16
CA ARG A 26 -20.55 13.52 -3.55
C ARG A 26 -21.22 12.28 -4.15
N GLY A 27 -21.98 11.50 -3.39
CA GLY A 27 -22.55 10.23 -3.84
C GLY A 27 -21.53 9.14 -4.11
N LEU A 28 -20.32 9.24 -3.53
CA LEU A 28 -19.25 8.27 -3.70
C LEU A 28 -19.45 7.12 -2.70
N ALA A 29 -19.92 5.97 -3.22
CA ALA A 29 -20.11 4.78 -2.41
C ALA A 29 -18.78 4.03 -2.20
N VAL A 30 -18.39 3.84 -0.95
CA VAL A 30 -17.22 3.04 -0.58
C VAL A 30 -17.69 1.80 0.18
N SER A 31 -17.30 0.61 -0.29
CA SER A 31 -17.61 -0.64 0.41
C SER A 31 -17.09 -0.60 1.86
N PRO A 32 -17.90 -1.01 2.86
CA PRO A 32 -17.49 -1.01 4.25
C PRO A 32 -16.16 -1.74 4.51
N GLU A 33 -15.90 -2.83 3.80
CA GLU A 33 -14.66 -3.62 3.92
C GLU A 33 -13.41 -2.85 3.48
N ASN A 34 -13.54 -1.90 2.54
CA ASN A 34 -12.45 -1.10 1.97
C ASN A 34 -12.36 0.30 2.57
N ALA A 35 -13.35 0.70 3.38
CA ALA A 35 -13.52 2.08 3.84
C ALA A 35 -12.30 2.61 4.62
N ALA A 36 -11.68 1.79 5.46
CA ALA A 36 -10.49 2.19 6.23
C ALA A 36 -9.32 2.57 5.30
N VAL A 37 -9.11 1.78 4.23
CA VAL A 37 -8.06 2.03 3.24
C VAL A 37 -8.36 3.27 2.42
N VAL A 38 -9.56 3.36 1.84
CA VAL A 38 -9.95 4.49 0.98
C VAL A 38 -9.89 5.80 1.73
N LYS A 39 -10.48 5.87 2.94
CA LYS A 39 -10.46 7.09 3.76
C LYS A 39 -9.05 7.49 4.18
N ARG A 40 -8.16 6.53 4.49
CA ARG A 40 -6.76 6.81 4.83
C ARG A 40 -5.99 7.38 3.64
N VAL A 41 -6.22 6.88 2.44
CA VAL A 41 -5.62 7.43 1.22
C VAL A 41 -6.12 8.84 0.96
N ILE A 42 -7.43 9.09 1.03
CA ILE A 42 -8.01 10.44 0.90
C ILE A 42 -7.44 11.38 1.96
N HIS A 43 -7.35 10.95 3.22
CA HIS A 43 -6.76 11.75 4.30
C HIS A 43 -5.31 12.16 3.99
N THR A 44 -4.53 11.27 3.38
CA THR A 44 -3.11 11.53 3.04
C THR A 44 -2.94 12.44 1.84
N THR A 45 -3.89 12.43 0.89
CA THR A 45 -3.75 13.09 -0.42
C THR A 45 -4.68 14.28 -0.60
N ALA A 46 -5.72 14.42 0.23
CA ALA A 46 -6.86 15.32 0.05
C ALA A 46 -7.56 15.14 -1.32
N ASP A 47 -7.48 13.95 -1.91
CA ASP A 47 -7.97 13.66 -3.26
C ASP A 47 -9.06 12.58 -3.22
N PHE A 48 -10.29 12.98 -3.52
CA PHE A 48 -11.46 12.10 -3.49
C PHE A 48 -11.57 11.17 -4.69
N ASP A 49 -10.82 11.40 -5.77
CA ASP A 49 -10.80 10.47 -6.92
C ASP A 49 -10.33 9.07 -6.51
N TYR A 50 -9.61 8.93 -5.40
CA TYR A 50 -9.23 7.63 -4.87
C TYR A 50 -10.42 6.76 -4.42
N ALA A 51 -11.59 7.34 -4.16
CA ALA A 51 -12.81 6.56 -3.91
C ALA A 51 -13.25 5.73 -5.13
N GLU A 52 -12.96 6.20 -6.33
CA GLU A 52 -13.29 5.54 -7.59
C GLU A 52 -12.09 4.81 -8.22
N ASN A 53 -10.87 5.37 -8.05
CA ASN A 53 -9.66 4.84 -8.68
C ASN A 53 -9.02 3.67 -7.93
N LEU A 54 -9.28 3.51 -6.63
CA LEU A 54 -8.82 2.34 -5.90
C LEU A 54 -9.65 1.11 -6.30
N ARG A 55 -8.95 0.08 -6.76
CA ARG A 55 -9.50 -1.24 -7.09
C ARG A 55 -8.97 -2.28 -6.11
N PHE A 56 -9.84 -3.18 -5.73
CA PHE A 56 -9.54 -4.27 -4.80
C PHE A 56 -9.94 -5.59 -5.46
N THR A 57 -9.07 -6.59 -5.42
CA THR A 57 -9.53 -7.96 -5.66
C THR A 57 -10.45 -8.39 -4.50
N PRO A 58 -11.36 -9.35 -4.69
CA PRO A 58 -12.27 -9.78 -3.63
C PRO A 58 -11.54 -10.12 -2.34
N GLY A 59 -11.94 -9.49 -1.23
CA GLY A 59 -11.37 -9.72 0.09
C GLY A 59 -9.95 -9.18 0.31
N ALA A 60 -9.38 -8.37 -0.60
CA ALA A 60 -7.99 -7.90 -0.52
C ALA A 60 -7.68 -7.12 0.76
N ALA A 61 -8.58 -6.24 1.21
CA ALA A 61 -8.39 -5.50 2.46
C ALA A 61 -8.36 -6.44 3.67
N ALA A 62 -9.28 -7.40 3.72
CA ALA A 62 -9.32 -8.40 4.80
C ALA A 62 -8.06 -9.29 4.80
N ALA A 63 -7.60 -9.74 3.63
CA ALA A 63 -6.35 -10.50 3.48
C ALA A 63 -5.14 -9.68 3.96
N GLY A 64 -5.08 -8.39 3.60
CA GLY A 64 -4.04 -7.48 4.09
C GLY A 64 -4.05 -7.32 5.61
N VAL A 65 -5.22 -7.12 6.22
CA VAL A 65 -5.36 -7.07 7.68
C VAL A 65 -4.92 -8.37 8.34
N ALA A 66 -5.31 -9.51 7.78
CA ALA A 66 -4.90 -10.82 8.29
C ALA A 66 -3.38 -11.03 8.20
N ALA A 67 -2.75 -10.64 7.07
CA ALA A 67 -1.31 -10.69 6.89
C ALA A 67 -0.58 -9.82 7.93
N MET A 68 -1.04 -8.57 8.14
CA MET A 68 -0.44 -7.68 9.14
C MET A 68 -0.57 -8.28 10.56
N ARG A 69 -1.73 -8.85 10.89
CA ARG A 69 -1.96 -9.51 12.20
C ARG A 69 -1.06 -10.72 12.41
N ALA A 70 -0.69 -11.40 11.33
CA ALA A 70 0.26 -12.52 11.35
C ALA A 70 1.73 -12.09 11.38
N GLY A 71 2.03 -10.79 11.51
CA GLY A 71 3.42 -10.29 11.55
C GLY A 71 4.10 -10.25 10.20
N ALA A 72 3.37 -9.97 9.11
CA ALA A 72 3.92 -9.96 7.77
C ALA A 72 5.10 -9.00 7.61
N VAL A 73 6.06 -9.40 6.78
CA VAL A 73 7.08 -8.49 6.24
C VAL A 73 6.46 -7.67 5.13
N VAL A 74 6.58 -6.35 5.20
CA VAL A 74 6.19 -5.42 4.13
C VAL A 74 7.43 -5.03 3.34
N ILE A 75 7.45 -5.27 2.03
CA ILE A 75 8.57 -4.90 1.17
C ILE A 75 8.13 -3.79 0.23
N THR A 76 8.88 -2.68 0.24
CA THR A 76 8.59 -1.49 -0.56
C THR A 76 9.61 -1.29 -1.67
N ASP A 77 9.17 -0.63 -2.76
CA ASP A 77 10.04 -0.24 -3.87
C ASP A 77 10.77 1.08 -3.64
N THR A 78 10.50 1.77 -2.52
CA THR A 78 11.17 3.03 -2.16
C THR A 78 11.41 3.14 -0.67
N ASN A 79 12.53 3.76 -0.28
CA ASN A 79 12.79 4.10 1.12
C ASN A 79 11.75 5.09 1.67
N MET A 80 11.17 5.94 0.82
CA MET A 80 10.12 6.88 1.21
C MET A 80 8.86 6.14 1.68
N ALA A 81 8.40 5.13 0.92
CA ALA A 81 7.25 4.32 1.33
C ALA A 81 7.55 3.59 2.64
N MET A 82 8.72 2.93 2.74
CA MET A 82 9.16 2.26 3.97
C MET A 82 9.22 3.23 5.16
N ALA A 83 9.71 4.45 4.96
CA ALA A 83 9.79 5.47 6.02
C ALA A 83 8.40 5.91 6.51
N GLY A 84 7.41 5.98 5.59
CA GLY A 84 6.05 6.39 5.90
C GLY A 84 5.21 5.33 6.62
N ILE A 85 5.63 4.07 6.65
CA ILE A 85 4.91 3.00 7.35
C ILE A 85 5.17 3.08 8.86
N THR A 86 4.13 2.95 9.66
CA THR A 86 4.17 3.01 11.13
C THR A 86 5.01 1.89 11.73
N LYS A 87 6.20 2.23 12.24
CA LYS A 87 7.08 1.25 12.91
C LYS A 87 6.48 0.72 14.22
N PRO A 88 5.94 1.58 15.13
CA PRO A 88 5.31 1.09 16.35
C PRO A 88 4.14 0.15 16.08
N GLY A 89 3.31 0.45 15.06
CA GLY A 89 2.20 -0.42 14.67
C GLY A 89 2.66 -1.78 14.15
N LEU A 90 3.66 -1.81 13.27
CA LEU A 90 4.25 -3.07 12.79
C LEU A 90 4.89 -3.87 13.93
N ALA A 91 5.69 -3.22 14.79
CA ALA A 91 6.35 -3.88 15.92
C ALA A 91 5.34 -4.52 16.89
N LYS A 92 4.21 -3.85 17.15
CA LYS A 92 3.10 -4.41 17.96
C LYS A 92 2.57 -5.73 17.41
N LEU A 93 2.63 -5.91 16.09
CA LEU A 93 2.17 -7.11 15.39
C LEU A 93 3.31 -8.11 15.09
N GLY A 94 4.55 -7.83 15.49
CA GLY A 94 5.71 -8.66 15.14
C GLY A 94 6.17 -8.55 13.69
N GLY A 95 5.63 -7.57 12.95
CA GLY A 95 5.97 -7.32 11.55
C GLY A 95 7.13 -6.33 11.38
N GLN A 96 7.62 -6.21 10.15
CA GLN A 96 8.66 -5.25 9.77
C GLN A 96 8.46 -4.73 8.35
N ALA A 97 9.08 -3.57 8.05
CA ALA A 97 9.13 -3.03 6.70
C ALA A 97 10.57 -3.03 6.18
N LEU A 98 10.76 -3.49 4.93
CA LEU A 98 12.05 -3.58 4.26
C LEU A 98 12.02 -2.84 2.92
N CYS A 99 13.20 -2.36 2.48
CA CYS A 99 13.41 -1.82 1.15
C CYS A 99 14.82 -2.19 0.68
N PHE A 100 14.93 -2.86 -0.45
CA PHE A 100 16.22 -3.34 -0.97
C PHE A 100 16.88 -2.36 -1.96
N MET A 101 16.29 -1.18 -2.21
CA MET A 101 16.76 -0.23 -3.22
C MET A 101 18.17 0.34 -2.98
N ALA A 102 18.62 0.38 -1.72
CA ALA A 102 19.96 0.85 -1.35
C ALA A 102 20.99 -0.30 -1.26
N ASP A 103 20.57 -1.55 -1.44
CA ASP A 103 21.46 -2.71 -1.31
C ASP A 103 22.41 -2.80 -2.51
N PRO A 104 23.76 -2.84 -2.30
CA PRO A 104 24.74 -2.96 -3.37
C PRO A 104 24.58 -4.22 -4.22
N ALA A 105 24.14 -5.34 -3.62
CA ALA A 105 23.92 -6.59 -4.35
C ALA A 105 22.75 -6.46 -5.33
N VAL A 106 21.68 -5.74 -4.95
CA VAL A 106 20.56 -5.45 -5.84
C VAL A 106 21.00 -4.53 -7.00
N ALA A 107 21.84 -3.53 -6.71
CA ALA A 107 22.38 -2.66 -7.75
C ALA A 107 23.26 -3.45 -8.74
N ALA A 108 24.09 -4.35 -8.25
CA ALA A 108 24.94 -5.23 -9.09
C ALA A 108 24.09 -6.19 -9.93
N ALA A 109 23.08 -6.83 -9.35
CA ALA A 109 22.17 -7.73 -10.06
C ALA A 109 21.38 -7.00 -11.16
N ALA A 110 20.87 -5.80 -10.88
CA ALA A 110 20.18 -4.96 -11.86
C ALA A 110 21.10 -4.63 -13.06
N LYS A 111 22.34 -4.24 -12.80
CA LYS A 111 23.34 -3.95 -13.84
C LYS A 111 23.66 -5.18 -14.68
N ALA A 112 23.88 -6.33 -14.06
CA ALA A 112 24.18 -7.58 -14.74
C ALA A 112 23.04 -8.06 -15.65
N ALA A 113 21.79 -7.85 -15.21
CA ALA A 113 20.59 -8.21 -15.96
C ALA A 113 20.13 -7.16 -16.98
N GLY A 114 20.80 -6.02 -17.10
CA GLY A 114 20.32 -4.90 -17.93
C GLY A 114 18.94 -4.37 -17.53
N SER A 115 18.63 -4.40 -16.24
CA SER A 115 17.31 -4.14 -15.67
C SER A 115 17.34 -3.00 -14.67
N THR A 116 16.17 -2.66 -14.09
CA THR A 116 16.08 -1.62 -13.04
C THR A 116 16.35 -2.21 -11.65
N ARG A 117 16.85 -1.36 -10.73
CA ARG A 117 17.00 -1.78 -9.33
C ARG A 117 15.68 -2.20 -8.70
N ALA A 118 14.57 -1.57 -9.10
CA ALA A 118 13.25 -1.92 -8.59
C ALA A 118 12.83 -3.34 -9.02
N ALA A 119 13.08 -3.72 -10.28
CA ALA A 119 12.86 -5.09 -10.74
C ALA A 119 13.74 -6.10 -9.99
N ALA A 120 15.04 -5.85 -9.89
CA ALA A 120 15.95 -6.71 -9.14
C ALA A 120 15.59 -6.83 -7.64
N ALA A 121 15.10 -5.75 -7.03
CA ALA A 121 14.61 -5.76 -5.66
C ALA A 121 13.38 -6.66 -5.50
N MET A 122 12.43 -6.65 -6.46
CA MET A 122 11.24 -7.51 -6.40
C MET A 122 11.57 -8.98 -6.70
N HIS A 123 12.50 -9.29 -7.60
CA HIS A 123 13.03 -10.66 -7.77
C HIS A 123 13.63 -11.21 -6.47
N ARG A 124 14.39 -10.37 -5.75
CA ARG A 124 14.93 -10.74 -4.44
C ARG A 124 13.82 -10.94 -3.42
N ALA A 125 12.84 -10.04 -3.38
CA ALA A 125 11.69 -10.13 -2.48
C ALA A 125 10.91 -11.43 -2.71
N ALA A 126 10.64 -11.79 -3.97
CA ALA A 126 9.94 -13.01 -4.33
C ALA A 126 10.66 -14.28 -3.83
N ARG A 127 11.99 -14.29 -3.93
CA ARG A 127 12.83 -15.44 -3.54
C ARG A 127 12.98 -15.55 -2.02
N GLU A 128 13.24 -14.43 -1.31
CA GLU A 128 13.58 -14.44 0.11
C GLU A 128 12.35 -14.31 1.01
N TYR A 129 11.26 -13.73 0.51
CA TYR A 129 10.03 -13.43 1.27
C TYR A 129 8.77 -13.73 0.45
N PRO A 130 8.53 -14.98 0.02
CA PRO A 130 7.45 -15.31 -0.92
C PRO A 130 6.04 -15.01 -0.40
N GLY A 131 5.87 -14.94 0.95
CA GLY A 131 4.60 -14.59 1.59
C GLY A 131 4.50 -13.13 2.06
N ALA A 132 5.40 -12.24 1.61
CA ALA A 132 5.40 -10.84 2.02
C ALA A 132 4.19 -10.05 1.48
N VAL A 133 3.94 -8.90 2.09
CA VAL A 133 3.15 -7.82 1.48
C VAL A 133 4.08 -6.98 0.61
N LEU A 134 3.81 -6.92 -0.70
CA LEU A 134 4.62 -6.16 -1.65
C LEU A 134 3.94 -4.82 -1.94
N ALA A 135 4.60 -3.70 -1.59
CA ALA A 135 4.02 -2.37 -1.71
C ALA A 135 4.84 -1.50 -2.67
N VAL A 136 4.29 -1.26 -3.86
CA VAL A 136 4.94 -0.52 -4.95
C VAL A 136 4.28 0.85 -5.10
N GLY A 137 5.03 1.92 -4.79
CA GLY A 137 4.57 3.29 -4.85
C GLY A 137 5.22 4.15 -5.94
N ASN A 138 6.25 3.62 -6.64
CA ASN A 138 7.00 4.41 -7.61
C ASN A 138 7.29 3.70 -8.92
N ALA A 139 7.75 2.44 -8.90
CA ALA A 139 8.36 1.82 -10.08
C ALA A 139 7.39 0.87 -10.84
N PRO A 140 6.93 1.23 -12.06
CA PRO A 140 6.16 0.33 -12.91
C PRO A 140 6.87 -1.00 -13.18
N THR A 141 8.19 -0.97 -13.33
CA THR A 141 9.00 -2.19 -13.56
C THR A 141 8.95 -3.16 -12.39
N ALA A 142 8.77 -2.69 -11.16
CA ALA A 142 8.53 -3.55 -10.00
C ALA A 142 7.21 -4.32 -10.14
N LEU A 143 6.13 -3.66 -10.60
CA LEU A 143 4.84 -4.31 -10.83
C LEU A 143 4.91 -5.37 -11.92
N LEU A 144 5.61 -5.09 -13.02
CA LEU A 144 5.79 -6.05 -14.10
C LEU A 144 6.55 -7.30 -13.61
N THR A 145 7.62 -7.10 -12.84
CA THR A 145 8.37 -8.20 -12.21
C THR A 145 7.48 -9.02 -11.25
N ILE A 146 6.69 -8.36 -10.40
CA ILE A 146 5.77 -9.07 -9.49
C ILE A 146 4.75 -9.90 -10.29
N ALA A 147 4.23 -9.37 -11.40
CA ALA A 147 3.32 -10.09 -12.26
C ALA A 147 3.97 -11.36 -12.84
N ASP A 148 5.19 -11.24 -13.38
CA ASP A 148 5.96 -12.38 -13.93
C ASP A 148 6.23 -13.45 -12.84
N GLU A 149 6.58 -13.02 -11.63
CA GLU A 149 6.79 -13.92 -10.49
C GLU A 149 5.51 -14.63 -10.05
N ILE A 150 4.35 -13.94 -10.06
CA ILE A 150 3.05 -14.55 -9.74
C ILE A 150 2.68 -15.60 -10.80
N GLU A 151 2.88 -15.31 -12.09
CA GLU A 151 2.71 -16.26 -13.20
C GLU A 151 3.64 -17.48 -13.04
N SER A 152 4.83 -17.27 -12.47
CA SER A 152 5.82 -18.31 -12.16
C SER A 152 5.58 -19.05 -10.83
N GLY A 153 4.51 -18.72 -10.08
CA GLY A 153 4.11 -19.44 -8.88
C GLY A 153 4.23 -18.66 -7.55
N LEU A 154 4.71 -17.43 -7.55
CA LEU A 154 4.74 -16.60 -6.33
C LEU A 154 3.32 -16.36 -5.81
N ARG A 155 3.14 -16.44 -4.50
CA ARG A 155 1.85 -16.16 -3.84
C ARG A 155 2.07 -15.21 -2.65
N PRO A 156 2.25 -13.89 -2.88
CA PRO A 156 2.40 -12.90 -1.83
C PRO A 156 1.08 -12.78 -1.05
N ALA A 157 1.18 -12.40 0.23
CA ALA A 157 0.00 -12.19 1.06
C ALA A 157 -0.90 -11.04 0.56
N LEU A 158 -0.28 -10.01 -0.05
CA LEU A 158 -0.98 -8.90 -0.68
C LEU A 158 -0.01 -8.16 -1.61
N VAL A 159 -0.53 -7.63 -2.73
CA VAL A 159 0.17 -6.64 -3.56
C VAL A 159 -0.54 -5.29 -3.49
N ILE A 160 0.20 -4.23 -3.12
CA ILE A 160 -0.24 -2.84 -3.17
C ILE A 160 0.41 -2.19 -4.38
N ALA A 161 -0.39 -1.93 -5.44
CA ALA A 161 0.06 -1.50 -6.75
C ALA A 161 -0.36 -0.05 -7.02
N VAL A 162 0.42 0.90 -6.49
CA VAL A 162 0.08 2.32 -6.54
C VAL A 162 1.24 3.21 -7.02
N PRO A 163 2.05 2.81 -8.03
CA PRO A 163 3.06 3.72 -8.56
C PRO A 163 2.41 4.95 -9.20
N VAL A 164 3.06 6.11 -9.05
CA VAL A 164 2.68 7.36 -9.71
C VAL A 164 3.52 7.56 -10.96
N GLY A 165 2.97 8.14 -12.02
CA GLY A 165 3.77 8.56 -13.17
C GLY A 165 3.05 8.51 -14.51
N PHE A 166 3.85 8.58 -15.59
CA PHE A 166 3.36 8.79 -16.95
C PHE A 166 3.80 7.70 -17.94
N VAL A 167 4.90 6.99 -17.66
CA VAL A 167 5.46 5.97 -18.57
C VAL A 167 5.21 4.59 -17.99
N ASN A 168 4.49 3.75 -18.71
CA ASN A 168 4.16 2.36 -18.36
C ASN A 168 3.41 2.19 -17.02
N VAL A 169 2.91 3.28 -16.41
CA VAL A 169 2.27 3.24 -15.08
C VAL A 169 0.90 2.59 -15.18
N VAL A 170 0.08 3.01 -16.14
CA VAL A 170 -1.28 2.49 -16.32
C VAL A 170 -1.22 1.02 -16.71
N GLU A 171 -0.44 0.71 -17.73
CA GLU A 171 -0.29 -0.63 -18.28
C GLU A 171 0.24 -1.64 -17.26
N SER A 172 1.20 -1.22 -16.43
CA SER A 172 1.76 -2.09 -15.38
C SER A 172 0.75 -2.42 -14.28
N LYS A 173 -0.08 -1.46 -13.89
CA LYS A 173 -1.16 -1.66 -12.92
C LYS A 173 -2.25 -2.58 -13.46
N GLU A 174 -2.69 -2.32 -14.69
CA GLU A 174 -3.70 -3.13 -15.37
C GLU A 174 -3.24 -4.58 -15.51
N ARG A 175 -2.00 -4.79 -16.00
CA ARG A 175 -1.42 -6.12 -16.11
C ARG A 175 -1.35 -6.83 -14.75
N LEU A 176 -0.74 -6.17 -13.74
CA LEU A 176 -0.61 -6.78 -12.43
C LEU A 176 -1.98 -7.12 -11.83
N PHE A 177 -2.95 -6.21 -11.90
CA PHE A 177 -4.28 -6.44 -11.33
C PHE A 177 -5.00 -7.60 -12.02
N ALA A 178 -4.88 -7.73 -13.34
CA ALA A 178 -5.40 -8.85 -14.11
C ALA A 178 -4.74 -10.18 -13.69
N VAL A 179 -3.42 -10.21 -13.57
CA VAL A 179 -2.66 -11.38 -13.10
C VAL A 179 -3.06 -11.75 -11.67
N CYS A 180 -3.13 -10.79 -10.75
CA CYS A 180 -3.57 -11.05 -9.37
C CYS A 180 -4.99 -11.63 -9.34
N THR A 181 -5.90 -11.10 -10.15
CA THR A 181 -7.28 -11.61 -10.26
C THR A 181 -7.30 -13.05 -10.79
N GLN A 182 -6.54 -13.32 -11.85
CA GLN A 182 -6.46 -14.65 -12.47
C GLN A 182 -5.90 -15.72 -11.54
N TYR A 183 -4.87 -15.37 -10.76
CA TYR A 183 -4.18 -16.32 -9.88
C TYR A 183 -4.65 -16.29 -8.42
N GLY A 184 -5.72 -15.53 -8.12
CA GLY A 184 -6.30 -15.45 -6.77
C GLY A 184 -5.38 -14.77 -5.74
N VAL A 185 -4.48 -13.88 -6.17
CA VAL A 185 -3.59 -13.10 -5.31
C VAL A 185 -4.32 -11.85 -4.84
N PRO A 186 -4.38 -11.56 -3.53
CA PRO A 186 -4.96 -10.31 -3.03
C PRO A 186 -4.21 -9.10 -3.57
N ALA A 187 -4.94 -8.09 -4.09
CA ALA A 187 -4.32 -6.87 -4.62
C ALA A 187 -5.18 -5.63 -4.36
N ILE A 188 -4.50 -4.51 -4.08
CA ILE A 188 -5.06 -3.17 -4.00
C ILE A 188 -4.29 -2.29 -4.99
N ALA A 189 -4.97 -1.73 -5.98
CA ALA A 189 -4.35 -0.91 -7.03
C ALA A 189 -5.02 0.47 -7.13
N ALA A 190 -4.23 1.52 -7.32
CA ALA A 190 -4.74 2.84 -7.71
C ALA A 190 -4.67 2.95 -9.24
N MET A 191 -5.79 2.78 -9.92
CA MET A 191 -5.84 2.80 -11.39
C MET A 191 -5.50 4.19 -11.96
N GLY A 192 -5.11 4.22 -13.23
CA GLY A 192 -4.66 5.44 -13.89
C GLY A 192 -3.26 5.87 -13.43
N ARG A 193 -2.97 7.17 -13.49
CA ARG A 193 -1.62 7.74 -13.25
C ARG A 193 -1.36 8.12 -11.80
N LYS A 194 -2.40 8.26 -10.96
CA LYS A 194 -2.29 8.65 -9.55
C LYS A 194 -1.72 7.54 -8.70
N GLY A 195 -1.00 7.92 -7.65
CA GLY A 195 -0.35 7.00 -6.73
C GLY A 195 0.77 7.71 -5.97
N GLY A 196 1.75 6.94 -5.53
CA GLY A 196 2.94 7.47 -4.87
C GLY A 196 3.37 6.66 -3.65
N SER A 197 4.60 6.88 -3.21
CA SER A 197 5.14 6.25 -1.99
C SER A 197 4.32 6.58 -0.74
N ASN A 198 3.75 7.79 -0.66
CA ASN A 198 2.84 8.21 0.39
C ASN A 198 1.52 7.43 0.35
N VAL A 199 0.98 7.15 -0.84
CA VAL A 199 -0.23 6.34 -1.02
C VAL A 199 0.02 4.90 -0.61
N ALA A 200 1.16 4.31 -1.02
CA ALA A 200 1.56 2.97 -0.59
C ALA A 200 1.67 2.87 0.94
N ALA A 201 2.33 3.84 1.58
CA ALA A 201 2.45 3.91 3.04
C ALA A 201 1.08 4.11 3.72
N ALA A 202 0.20 4.94 3.15
CA ALA A 202 -1.15 5.17 3.67
C ALA A 202 -1.99 3.89 3.68
N ILE A 203 -1.94 3.10 2.60
CA ILE A 203 -2.61 1.80 2.52
C ILE A 203 -2.05 0.84 3.57
N CYS A 204 -0.71 0.70 3.64
CA CYS A 204 -0.07 -0.13 4.66
C CYS A 204 -0.50 0.30 6.08
N ASN A 205 -0.51 1.60 6.38
CA ASN A 205 -0.91 2.12 7.68
C ASN A 205 -2.39 1.83 7.99
N ALA A 206 -3.29 1.94 7.01
CA ALA A 206 -4.70 1.58 7.21
C ALA A 206 -4.84 0.10 7.61
N LEU A 207 -4.12 -0.79 6.93
CA LEU A 207 -4.13 -2.23 7.21
C LEU A 207 -3.50 -2.55 8.59
N VAL A 208 -2.37 -1.92 8.92
CA VAL A 208 -1.72 -2.08 10.23
C VAL A 208 -2.62 -1.57 11.36
N TYR A 209 -3.23 -0.39 11.20
CA TYR A 209 -4.12 0.17 12.23
C TYR A 209 -5.38 -0.69 12.41
N SER A 210 -5.92 -1.25 11.33
CA SER A 210 -7.04 -2.20 11.42
C SER A 210 -6.63 -3.50 12.13
N ALA A 211 -5.45 -4.03 11.81
CA ALA A 211 -4.92 -5.27 12.40
C ALA A 211 -4.61 -5.12 13.90
N ALA A 212 -4.05 -3.97 14.31
CA ALA A 212 -3.62 -3.68 15.67
C ALA A 212 -4.73 -3.03 16.54
N GLU A 213 -5.94 -2.86 16.00
CA GLU A 213 -7.06 -2.15 16.65
C GLU A 213 -6.71 -0.70 17.03
N MET A 214 -6.00 -0.01 16.13
CA MET A 214 -5.45 1.34 16.30
C MET A 214 -6.07 2.36 15.34
N LEU A 215 -7.28 2.09 14.81
CA LEU A 215 -7.98 3.02 13.91
C LEU A 215 -8.33 4.32 14.63
N ASP A 216 -8.73 4.24 15.91
CA ASP A 216 -8.84 5.44 16.75
C ASP A 216 -7.43 5.97 17.08
N PRO A 217 -7.14 7.26 16.81
CA PRO A 217 -5.87 7.89 17.13
C PRO A 217 -5.44 7.76 18.60
N ALA A 218 -6.39 7.74 19.53
CA ALA A 218 -6.09 7.55 20.96
C ALA A 218 -5.42 6.20 21.25
N ALA A 219 -5.76 5.14 20.49
CA ALA A 219 -5.14 3.83 20.63
C ALA A 219 -3.66 3.81 20.18
N ARG A 220 -3.18 4.89 19.52
CA ARG A 220 -1.78 5.11 19.11
C ARG A 220 -0.99 5.97 20.11
N GLY A 221 -1.58 6.31 21.26
CA GLY A 221 -0.96 7.15 22.28
C GLY A 221 -1.02 8.66 21.94
N TRP A 222 -1.86 9.07 21.01
CA TRP A 222 -2.09 10.48 20.69
C TRP A 222 -3.20 11.03 21.60
N GLN A 223 -2.82 12.05 22.37
CA GLN A 223 -3.74 12.78 23.25
C GLN A 223 -4.23 14.04 22.55
#